data_569adfddaa847630e39b80556d7acfae
#
_entry.id   569adfddaa847630e39b80556d7acfae
#
_cell.length_a   1.000
_cell.length_b   1.000
_cell.length_c   1.000
_cell.angle_alpha   90.00
_cell.angle_beta   90.00
_cell.angle_gamma   90.00
#
_symmetry.space_group_name_H-M   'P 1'
#
loop_
_entity.id
_entity.type
_entity.pdbx_description
1 polymer ?
#
loop_
_entity_poly.entity_id
_entity_poly.type
_entity_poly.pdbx_seq_one_letter_code
_entity_poly.pdbx_strand_id
1 'polypeptide(L)'
;MSQIEMVSTMPPSGEKEGNAVLKQQLRQAQAVYKKRSLLLIAPLFLFIVVSFLFPITSILGKSVSNPELRENMPATIAAMRLWSGNAVPDEAVFQAVVSDLRAARSSGKVAAIAKRLGYEGAEYRTLITRTLRSLPAEGSADIRGQLIDEQPLWGELSTWRTLDRASRLFTSYYLLAVFDHKVDAKTQEIVAQPADQSLYVDVLIRTLLMAGVVTLLCVGLGYPLAYWLAKQPANRANLLLILVLLPFWTSLIVRTASWIVLLQSGGLINRTLINFGIIDQPLVLVFNRIGVYISMTHILLPFFILPLYAVMKGISPNYVRAAVSLGAHPFIAFWRVYVPQTYAGVTAGALLVFMMAIGYYITPALLGGPSDQMLSYFVAFFTNTTMNWGMAAALGTQLLVIVTLLYVVYIRVTRTNAEIAAR
;
A
#
# COMPACT_ATOMS: atom_id res chain seq x y z
N MET A 1 72.68 -36.51 22.55
CA MET A 1 72.82 -35.23 23.25
C MET A 1 72.99 -34.15 22.20
N SER A 2 71.98 -33.41 21.85
CA SER A 2 72.05 -32.04 21.35
C SER A 2 70.64 -31.42 21.50
N GLN A 3 70.59 -30.40 22.31
CA GLN A 3 69.38 -29.60 22.56
C GLN A 3 69.07 -28.78 21.30
N ILE A 4 67.84 -28.88 20.78
CA ILE A 4 67.33 -27.96 19.79
C ILE A 4 66.65 -26.85 20.59
N GLU A 5 67.27 -25.68 20.62
CA GLU A 5 66.74 -24.42 21.12
C GLU A 5 65.57 -24.02 20.28
N MET A 6 64.45 -23.90 20.92
CA MET A 6 63.22 -23.35 20.36
C MET A 6 63.36 -21.81 20.38
N VAL A 7 63.83 -21.22 19.26
CA VAL A 7 63.82 -19.77 19.08
C VAL A 7 62.43 -19.28 18.88
N SER A 8 61.88 -18.72 19.94
CA SER A 8 60.61 -17.94 19.90
C SER A 8 60.88 -16.67 19.09
N THR A 9 60.49 -16.64 17.82
CA THR A 9 60.49 -15.44 17.00
C THR A 9 59.31 -14.56 17.36
N MET A 10 59.48 -13.67 18.35
CA MET A 10 58.62 -12.48 18.45
C MET A 10 58.89 -11.60 17.22
N PRO A 11 57.85 -11.13 16.49
CA PRO A 11 58.07 -10.18 15.41
C PRO A 11 58.66 -8.88 15.96
N PRO A 12 59.66 -8.29 15.30
CA PRO A 12 60.34 -7.08 15.77
C PRO A 12 59.32 -5.93 15.91
N SER A 13 59.47 -5.14 16.96
CA SER A 13 58.59 -4.00 17.31
C SER A 13 58.33 -3.02 16.16
N GLY A 14 59.26 -2.88 15.23
CA GLY A 14 59.13 -2.04 14.03
C GLY A 14 58.12 -2.53 13.00
N GLU A 15 57.82 -3.84 12.89
CA GLU A 15 56.77 -4.36 11.98
C GLU A 15 55.35 -4.06 12.48
N LYS A 16 55.15 -4.02 13.80
CA LYS A 16 53.86 -3.65 14.39
C LYS A 16 53.53 -2.17 14.19
N GLU A 17 54.53 -1.29 14.31
CA GLU A 17 54.37 0.14 14.06
C GLU A 17 54.20 0.44 12.57
N GLY A 18 54.95 -0.20 11.67
CA GLY A 18 54.78 -0.08 10.23
C GLY A 18 53.37 -0.52 9.76
N ASN A 19 52.87 -1.64 10.31
CA ASN A 19 51.52 -2.13 10.04
C ASN A 19 50.40 -1.20 10.58
N ALA A 20 50.64 -0.52 11.71
CA ALA A 20 49.71 0.44 12.26
C ALA A 20 49.60 1.72 11.38
N VAL A 21 50.77 2.25 10.95
CA VAL A 21 50.85 3.41 10.05
C VAL A 21 50.20 3.09 8.68
N LEU A 22 50.50 1.92 8.10
CA LEU A 22 49.94 1.47 6.86
C LEU A 22 48.37 1.32 6.96
N LYS A 23 47.87 0.73 8.05
CA LYS A 23 46.41 0.65 8.30
C LYS A 23 45.79 2.03 8.43
N GLN A 24 46.47 2.99 9.04
CA GLN A 24 45.96 4.36 9.17
C GLN A 24 45.92 5.08 7.81
N GLN A 25 46.95 4.96 6.99
CA GLN A 25 47.00 5.50 5.64
C GLN A 25 45.94 4.87 4.73
N LEU A 26 45.77 3.55 4.79
CA LEU A 26 44.69 2.84 4.07
C LEU A 26 43.29 3.31 4.49
N ARG A 27 43.04 3.49 5.79
CA ARG A 27 41.80 4.02 6.30
C ARG A 27 41.54 5.46 5.82
N GLN A 28 42.56 6.31 5.81
CA GLN A 28 42.43 7.67 5.30
C GLN A 28 42.17 7.70 3.78
N ALA A 29 42.92 6.92 3.01
CA ALA A 29 42.70 6.79 1.57
C ALA A 29 41.29 6.23 1.26
N GLN A 30 40.84 5.21 1.99
CA GLN A 30 39.49 4.66 1.87
C GLN A 30 38.42 5.68 2.28
N ALA A 31 38.66 6.51 3.31
CA ALA A 31 37.71 7.56 3.71
C ALA A 31 37.57 8.65 2.66
N VAL A 32 38.68 9.07 2.02
CA VAL A 32 38.66 10.02 0.91
C VAL A 32 37.91 9.44 -0.29
N TYR A 33 38.21 8.17 -0.63
CA TYR A 33 37.52 7.47 -1.74
C TYR A 33 36.01 7.34 -1.47
N LYS A 34 35.63 6.91 -0.26
CA LYS A 34 34.21 6.85 0.16
C LYS A 34 33.53 8.20 0.10
N LYS A 35 34.18 9.28 0.56
CA LYS A 35 33.62 10.65 0.47
C LYS A 35 33.40 11.07 -0.97
N ARG A 36 34.37 10.84 -1.87
CA ARG A 36 34.23 11.15 -3.30
C ARG A 36 33.12 10.33 -3.95
N SER A 37 33.04 9.02 -3.67
CA SER A 37 31.97 8.15 -4.17
C SER A 37 30.60 8.59 -3.66
N LEU A 38 30.48 8.94 -2.38
CA LEU A 38 29.23 9.48 -1.81
C LEU A 38 28.85 10.82 -2.45
N LEU A 39 29.81 11.69 -2.73
CA LEU A 39 29.56 12.99 -3.37
C LEU A 39 29.08 12.84 -4.82
N LEU A 40 29.57 11.82 -5.54
CA LEU A 40 29.10 11.48 -6.89
C LEU A 40 27.68 10.89 -6.89
N ILE A 41 27.33 10.13 -5.85
CA ILE A 41 26.00 9.53 -5.71
C ILE A 41 24.99 10.52 -5.09
N ALA A 42 25.48 11.51 -4.34
CA ALA A 42 24.66 12.45 -3.58
C ALA A 42 23.59 13.18 -4.42
N PRO A 43 23.84 13.66 -5.65
CA PRO A 43 22.79 14.33 -6.44
C PRO A 43 21.63 13.40 -6.78
N LEU A 44 21.93 12.16 -7.19
CA LEU A 44 20.91 11.15 -7.50
C LEU A 44 20.15 10.73 -6.23
N PHE A 45 20.88 10.49 -5.13
CA PHE A 45 20.30 10.14 -3.84
C PHE A 45 19.39 11.26 -3.32
N LEU A 46 19.85 12.52 -3.37
CA LEU A 46 19.04 13.68 -2.98
C LEU A 46 17.78 13.80 -3.84
N PHE A 47 17.91 13.60 -5.15
CA PHE A 47 16.75 13.58 -6.05
C PHE A 47 15.73 12.53 -5.62
N ILE A 48 16.17 11.29 -5.33
CA ILE A 48 15.27 10.22 -4.86
C ILE A 48 14.62 10.59 -3.53
N VAL A 49 15.39 11.13 -2.57
CA VAL A 49 14.85 11.55 -1.27
C VAL A 49 13.80 12.64 -1.43
N VAL A 50 14.07 13.68 -2.21
CA VAL A 50 13.16 14.81 -2.38
C VAL A 50 11.96 14.43 -3.24
N SER A 51 12.13 13.65 -4.32
CA SER A 51 11.05 13.35 -5.26
C SER A 51 10.17 12.17 -4.84
N PHE A 52 10.68 11.25 -4.00
CA PHE A 52 9.95 10.05 -3.59
C PHE A 52 9.77 9.96 -2.08
N LEU A 53 10.87 9.95 -1.29
CA LEU A 53 10.76 9.75 0.15
C LEU A 53 9.99 10.86 0.86
N PHE A 54 10.31 12.10 0.54
CA PHE A 54 9.65 13.25 1.17
C PHE A 54 8.13 13.30 0.88
N PRO A 55 7.64 13.18 -0.36
CA PRO A 55 6.19 13.12 -0.62
C PRO A 55 5.52 11.91 0.05
N ILE A 56 6.14 10.73 0.02
CA ILE A 56 5.59 9.53 0.68
C ILE A 56 5.46 9.76 2.18
N THR A 57 6.52 10.19 2.85
CA THR A 57 6.49 10.45 4.31
C THR A 57 5.52 11.58 4.67
N SER A 58 5.42 12.61 3.83
CA SER A 58 4.44 13.69 4.00
C SER A 58 2.99 13.18 3.91
N ILE A 59 2.70 12.32 2.93
CA ILE A 59 1.37 11.69 2.80
C ILE A 59 1.11 10.77 4.00
N LEU A 60 2.08 9.92 4.38
CA LEU A 60 1.94 9.05 5.54
C LEU A 60 1.67 9.84 6.83
N GLY A 61 2.32 11.00 7.01
CA GLY A 61 2.06 11.91 8.12
C GLY A 61 0.61 12.40 8.19
N LYS A 62 -0.09 12.51 7.06
CA LYS A 62 -1.51 12.89 7.02
C LYS A 62 -2.44 11.82 7.62
N SER A 63 -2.01 10.56 7.71
CA SER A 63 -2.79 9.49 8.34
C SER A 63 -2.99 9.70 9.84
N VAL A 64 -2.16 10.51 10.46
CA VAL A 64 -2.23 10.86 11.89
C VAL A 64 -2.41 12.37 12.12
N SER A 65 -2.30 13.20 11.09
CA SER A 65 -2.41 14.66 11.19
C SER A 65 -3.86 15.11 11.16
N ASN A 66 -4.19 16.09 12.01
CA ASN A 66 -5.56 16.59 12.16
C ASN A 66 -5.58 18.10 12.39
N PRO A 67 -5.17 18.93 11.41
CA PRO A 67 -5.12 20.37 11.58
C PRO A 67 -6.48 21.07 11.44
N GLU A 68 -7.47 20.39 10.82
CA GLU A 68 -8.70 21.01 10.31
C GLU A 68 -9.53 21.73 11.37
N LEU A 69 -9.73 21.11 12.56
CA LEU A 69 -10.46 21.75 13.65
C LEU A 69 -9.66 22.88 14.27
N ARG A 70 -8.36 22.67 14.43
CA ARG A 70 -7.45 23.63 15.05
C ARG A 70 -7.33 24.94 14.24
N GLU A 71 -7.35 24.82 12.94
CA GLU A 71 -7.29 25.99 12.05
C GLU A 71 -8.61 26.75 11.97
N ASN A 72 -9.74 26.08 12.19
CA ASN A 72 -11.06 26.63 12.00
C ASN A 72 -11.84 26.92 13.29
N MET A 73 -11.36 26.44 14.46
CA MET A 73 -11.94 26.69 15.78
C MET A 73 -10.87 27.05 16.84
N PRO A 74 -10.04 28.07 16.59
CA PRO A 74 -8.90 28.39 17.45
C PRO A 74 -9.33 28.91 18.85
N ALA A 75 -10.41 29.70 18.96
CA ALA A 75 -10.89 30.21 20.23
C ALA A 75 -11.46 29.09 21.10
N THR A 76 -12.24 28.18 20.51
CA THR A 76 -12.77 26.98 21.19
C THR A 76 -11.64 26.15 21.75
N ILE A 77 -10.60 25.87 20.96
CA ILE A 77 -9.47 25.05 21.40
C ILE A 77 -8.67 25.73 22.51
N ALA A 78 -8.51 27.05 22.43
CA ALA A 78 -7.84 27.81 23.49
C ALA A 78 -8.64 27.75 24.82
N ALA A 79 -9.94 27.90 24.75
CA ALA A 79 -10.82 27.80 25.91
C ALA A 79 -10.85 26.37 26.51
N MET A 80 -10.85 25.33 25.65
CA MET A 80 -10.85 23.94 26.09
C MET A 80 -9.53 23.46 26.71
N ARG A 81 -8.44 24.18 26.60
CA ARG A 81 -7.16 23.81 27.27
C ARG A 81 -7.26 23.82 28.78
N LEU A 82 -8.16 24.60 29.37
CA LEU A 82 -8.41 24.70 30.83
C LEU A 82 -9.51 23.73 31.28
N TRP A 83 -10.16 23.03 30.34
CA TRP A 83 -11.26 22.12 30.66
C TRP A 83 -10.76 20.79 31.19
N SER A 84 -11.31 20.35 32.34
CA SER A 84 -10.89 19.13 33.03
C SER A 84 -11.37 17.81 32.39
N GLY A 85 -12.33 17.85 31.44
CA GLY A 85 -12.90 16.67 30.79
C GLY A 85 -13.95 15.88 31.60
N ASN A 86 -14.29 16.34 32.80
CA ASN A 86 -15.15 15.59 33.73
C ASN A 86 -16.61 16.07 33.78
N ALA A 87 -16.90 17.27 33.32
CA ALA A 87 -18.23 17.87 33.24
C ALA A 87 -18.40 18.66 31.96
N VAL A 88 -19.62 19.01 31.60
CA VAL A 88 -19.92 19.93 30.50
C VAL A 88 -19.19 21.26 30.77
N PRO A 89 -18.50 21.84 29.74
CA PRO A 89 -17.72 23.06 29.92
C PRO A 89 -18.53 24.25 30.43
N ASP A 90 -17.80 25.25 30.90
CA ASP A 90 -18.35 26.52 31.33
C ASP A 90 -18.79 27.41 30.17
N GLU A 91 -19.55 28.48 30.47
CA GLU A 91 -20.06 29.46 29.53
C GLU A 91 -19.00 30.00 28.57
N ALA A 92 -17.76 30.21 29.05
CA ALA A 92 -16.66 30.73 28.26
C ALA A 92 -16.33 29.85 27.03
N VAL A 93 -16.43 28.53 27.18
CA VAL A 93 -16.17 27.59 26.05
C VAL A 93 -17.30 27.64 25.05
N PHE A 94 -18.55 27.75 25.48
CA PHE A 94 -19.71 27.91 24.59
C PHE A 94 -19.63 29.24 23.82
N GLN A 95 -19.23 30.33 24.46
CA GLN A 95 -18.96 31.61 23.78
C GLN A 95 -17.89 31.48 22.72
N ALA A 96 -16.80 30.76 23.00
CA ALA A 96 -15.74 30.51 22.04
C ALA A 96 -16.23 29.69 20.83
N VAL A 97 -17.06 28.66 21.04
CA VAL A 97 -17.68 27.88 19.96
C VAL A 97 -18.52 28.76 19.06
N VAL A 98 -19.38 29.60 19.62
CA VAL A 98 -20.22 30.54 18.84
C VAL A 98 -19.38 31.53 18.08
N SER A 99 -18.32 32.08 18.68
CA SER A 99 -17.39 33.00 18.03
C SER A 99 -16.71 32.34 16.82
N ASP A 100 -16.16 31.13 16.99
CA ASP A 100 -15.50 30.39 15.92
C ASP A 100 -16.49 29.99 14.80
N LEU A 101 -17.71 29.59 15.14
CA LEU A 101 -18.73 29.26 14.13
C LEU A 101 -19.17 30.49 13.33
N ARG A 102 -19.25 31.68 13.94
CA ARG A 102 -19.49 32.94 13.22
C ARG A 102 -18.33 33.29 12.27
N ALA A 103 -17.11 33.18 12.75
CA ALA A 103 -15.92 33.39 11.93
C ALA A 103 -15.84 32.37 10.77
N ALA A 104 -16.19 31.10 11.04
CA ALA A 104 -16.26 30.08 10.01
C ALA A 104 -17.37 30.34 9.00
N ARG A 105 -18.52 30.89 9.43
CA ARG A 105 -19.63 31.29 8.53
C ARG A 105 -19.19 32.38 7.57
N SER A 106 -18.54 33.42 8.08
CA SER A 106 -18.07 34.54 7.25
C SER A 106 -16.97 34.16 6.28
N SER A 107 -16.11 33.20 6.65
CA SER A 107 -14.99 32.70 5.82
C SER A 107 -15.35 31.49 4.95
N GLY A 108 -16.59 30.98 4.99
CA GLY A 108 -17.01 29.79 4.23
C GLY A 108 -16.43 28.46 4.70
N LYS A 109 -15.83 28.41 5.90
CA LYS A 109 -15.12 27.24 6.44
C LYS A 109 -15.97 26.27 7.27
N VAL A 110 -17.27 26.56 7.44
CA VAL A 110 -18.20 25.70 8.21
C VAL A 110 -18.24 24.26 7.72
N ALA A 111 -18.18 24.09 6.38
CA ALA A 111 -18.19 22.77 5.79
C ALA A 111 -16.99 21.91 6.23
N ALA A 112 -15.84 22.51 6.47
CA ALA A 112 -14.64 21.80 6.97
C ALA A 112 -14.83 21.33 8.41
N ILE A 113 -15.37 22.19 9.28
CA ILE A 113 -15.68 21.84 10.68
C ILE A 113 -16.70 20.71 10.74
N ALA A 114 -17.84 20.88 10.05
CA ALA A 114 -18.93 19.89 10.02
C ALA A 114 -18.48 18.55 9.43
N LYS A 115 -17.64 18.59 8.39
CA LYS A 115 -17.04 17.40 7.76
C LYS A 115 -16.13 16.66 8.75
N ARG A 116 -15.21 17.39 9.41
CA ARG A 116 -14.27 16.77 10.33
C ARG A 116 -14.97 16.13 11.54
N LEU A 117 -15.91 16.84 12.16
CA LEU A 117 -16.69 16.29 13.25
C LEU A 117 -17.63 15.17 12.81
N GLY A 118 -18.14 15.25 11.60
CA GLY A 118 -18.95 14.20 10.99
C GLY A 118 -18.21 12.86 10.80
N TYR A 119 -16.88 12.83 10.83
CA TYR A 119 -16.11 11.59 10.84
C TYR A 119 -16.23 10.86 12.19
N GLU A 120 -16.37 11.59 13.29
CA GLU A 120 -16.56 10.99 14.63
C GLU A 120 -17.99 10.43 14.81
N GLY A 121 -18.98 11.04 14.12
CA GLY A 121 -20.38 10.61 14.10
C GLY A 121 -21.22 11.56 13.24
N ALA A 122 -22.21 11.01 12.53
CA ALA A 122 -23.09 11.79 11.65
C ALA A 122 -23.90 12.85 12.41
N GLU A 123 -24.21 12.58 13.70
CA GLU A 123 -24.88 13.48 14.64
C GLU A 123 -24.10 14.78 14.86
N TYR A 124 -22.77 14.71 14.95
CA TYR A 124 -21.91 15.89 15.15
C TYR A 124 -21.90 16.80 13.91
N ARG A 125 -21.95 16.23 12.70
CA ARG A 125 -22.13 17.02 11.49
C ARG A 125 -23.46 17.79 11.51
N THR A 126 -24.52 17.10 11.92
CA THR A 126 -25.85 17.69 12.03
C THR A 126 -25.90 18.76 13.12
N LEU A 127 -25.25 18.51 14.25
CA LEU A 127 -25.11 19.46 15.35
C LEU A 127 -24.53 20.79 14.87
N ILE A 128 -23.37 20.77 14.22
CA ILE A 128 -22.71 21.99 13.71
C ILE A 128 -23.59 22.73 12.69
N THR A 129 -24.22 22.00 11.75
CA THR A 129 -25.05 22.63 10.72
C THR A 129 -26.36 23.20 11.24
N ARG A 130 -26.95 22.61 12.28
CA ARG A 130 -28.14 23.16 12.95
C ARG A 130 -27.79 24.34 13.83
N THR A 131 -26.77 24.22 14.67
CA THR A 131 -26.28 25.34 15.51
C THR A 131 -25.96 26.59 14.69
N LEU A 132 -25.45 26.40 13.47
CA LEU A 132 -25.14 27.54 12.59
C LEU A 132 -26.40 28.31 12.13
N ARG A 133 -27.56 27.64 12.04
CA ARG A 133 -28.83 28.27 11.62
C ARG A 133 -29.45 29.10 12.74
N SER A 134 -29.20 28.73 13.99
CA SER A 134 -29.77 29.32 15.20
C SER A 134 -28.72 29.88 16.15
N LEU A 135 -27.65 30.49 15.58
CA LEU A 135 -26.60 31.09 16.42
C LEU A 135 -27.17 32.17 17.35
N PRO A 136 -26.88 32.11 18.66
CA PRO A 136 -27.28 33.15 19.63
C PRO A 136 -26.84 34.55 19.19
N ALA A 137 -27.55 35.58 19.58
CA ALA A 137 -27.18 36.97 19.28
C ALA A 137 -25.85 37.34 19.97
N GLU A 138 -25.14 38.36 19.43
CA GLU A 138 -23.92 38.87 20.06
C GLU A 138 -24.28 39.52 21.41
N GLY A 139 -23.52 39.12 22.44
CA GLY A 139 -23.76 39.66 23.79
C GLY A 139 -24.85 38.98 24.61
N SER A 140 -25.41 37.84 24.15
CA SER A 140 -26.35 37.03 24.96
C SER A 140 -25.67 36.61 26.26
N ALA A 141 -26.40 36.74 27.40
CA ALA A 141 -25.85 36.44 28.69
C ALA A 141 -25.79 34.92 29.01
N ASP A 142 -26.63 34.11 28.39
CA ASP A 142 -26.70 32.67 28.59
C ASP A 142 -26.65 31.93 27.24
N ILE A 143 -25.47 31.84 26.66
CA ILE A 143 -25.22 31.10 25.39
C ILE A 143 -25.31 29.61 25.63
N ARG A 144 -24.85 29.12 26.79
CA ARG A 144 -24.87 27.70 27.13
C ARG A 144 -26.31 27.19 27.18
N GLY A 145 -27.20 27.86 27.91
CA GLY A 145 -28.63 27.48 28.02
C GLY A 145 -29.28 27.45 26.62
N GLN A 146 -29.11 28.52 25.82
CA GLN A 146 -29.69 28.63 24.49
C GLN A 146 -29.23 27.51 23.54
N LEU A 147 -27.94 27.18 23.56
CA LEU A 147 -27.42 26.11 22.68
C LEU A 147 -27.90 24.72 23.10
N ILE A 148 -28.00 24.46 24.44
CA ILE A 148 -28.49 23.18 24.97
C ILE A 148 -29.99 23.02 24.71
N ASP A 149 -30.79 24.06 24.87
CA ASP A 149 -32.22 24.04 24.59
C ASP A 149 -32.55 23.77 23.14
N GLU A 150 -31.79 24.37 22.21
CA GLU A 150 -31.98 24.13 20.77
C GLU A 150 -31.39 22.80 20.29
N GLN A 151 -30.24 22.39 20.83
CA GLN A 151 -29.54 21.18 20.47
C GLN A 151 -29.04 20.47 21.74
N PRO A 152 -29.81 19.51 22.28
CA PRO A 152 -29.48 18.81 23.54
C PRO A 152 -28.11 18.12 23.54
N LEU A 153 -27.56 17.77 22.37
CA LEU A 153 -26.22 17.21 22.24
C LEU A 153 -25.13 18.11 22.82
N TRP A 154 -25.31 19.45 22.87
CA TRP A 154 -24.35 20.35 23.52
C TRP A 154 -24.33 20.18 25.05
N GLY A 155 -25.39 19.61 25.63
CA GLY A 155 -25.45 19.24 27.06
C GLY A 155 -24.77 17.91 27.38
N GLU A 156 -24.36 17.12 26.40
CA GLU A 156 -23.73 15.83 26.60
C GLU A 156 -22.20 15.94 26.75
N LEU A 157 -21.67 15.34 27.81
CA LEU A 157 -20.22 15.26 28.05
C LEU A 157 -19.47 14.54 26.89
N SER A 158 -20.11 13.55 26.28
CA SER A 158 -19.61 12.80 25.13
C SER A 158 -19.28 13.71 23.95
N THR A 159 -20.09 14.73 23.67
CA THR A 159 -19.86 15.72 22.61
C THR A 159 -18.57 16.50 22.84
N TRP A 160 -18.36 16.98 24.06
CA TRP A 160 -17.18 17.76 24.40
C TRP A 160 -15.90 16.92 24.41
N ARG A 161 -15.96 15.68 24.87
CA ARG A 161 -14.83 14.74 24.78
C ARG A 161 -14.49 14.41 23.33
N THR A 162 -15.48 14.27 22.48
CA THR A 162 -15.27 14.07 21.03
C THR A 162 -14.66 15.31 20.40
N LEU A 163 -15.12 16.49 20.74
CA LEU A 163 -14.58 17.76 20.26
C LEU A 163 -13.12 17.94 20.70
N ASP A 164 -12.78 17.66 21.96
CA ASP A 164 -11.41 17.70 22.48
C ASP A 164 -10.50 16.74 21.69
N ARG A 165 -10.92 15.48 21.55
CA ARG A 165 -10.16 14.49 20.80
C ARG A 165 -9.96 14.92 19.33
N ALA A 166 -11.01 15.43 18.69
CA ALA A 166 -10.97 15.90 17.31
C ALA A 166 -10.17 17.21 17.15
N SER A 167 -9.89 17.95 18.21
CA SER A 167 -9.10 19.19 18.20
C SER A 167 -7.59 18.95 18.30
N ARG A 168 -7.16 17.76 18.69
CA ARG A 168 -5.74 17.43 18.85
C ARG A 168 -5.02 17.43 17.52
N LEU A 169 -3.74 17.84 17.51
CA LEU A 169 -2.92 17.90 16.30
C LEU A 169 -2.73 16.51 15.66
N PHE A 170 -2.62 15.49 16.49
CA PHE A 170 -2.52 14.09 16.07
C PHE A 170 -3.77 13.32 16.45
N THR A 171 -4.25 12.48 15.51
CA THR A 171 -5.42 11.64 15.70
C THR A 171 -5.10 10.19 15.38
N SER A 172 -5.65 9.27 16.13
CA SER A 172 -5.69 7.84 15.78
C SER A 172 -6.89 7.47 14.91
N TYR A 173 -7.81 8.41 14.69
CA TYR A 173 -9.08 8.16 14.01
C TYR A 173 -8.92 7.41 12.68
N TYR A 174 -8.08 7.94 11.78
CA TYR A 174 -7.91 7.35 10.45
C TYR A 174 -7.28 5.96 10.50
N LEU A 175 -6.29 5.75 11.38
CA LEU A 175 -5.65 4.44 11.54
C LEU A 175 -6.59 3.42 12.18
N LEU A 176 -7.44 3.81 13.14
CA LEU A 176 -8.44 2.92 13.70
C LEU A 176 -9.52 2.58 12.67
N ALA A 177 -9.97 3.57 11.89
CA ALA A 177 -11.00 3.39 10.88
C ALA A 177 -10.60 2.37 9.79
N VAL A 178 -9.33 2.34 9.35
CA VAL A 178 -8.88 1.37 8.34
C VAL A 178 -8.77 -0.06 8.86
N PHE A 179 -8.88 -0.26 10.17
CA PHE A 179 -9.01 -1.57 10.81
C PHE A 179 -10.42 -1.81 11.35
N ASP A 180 -11.40 -1.05 10.87
CA ASP A 180 -12.81 -1.11 11.27
C ASP A 180 -13.02 -0.95 12.79
N HIS A 181 -12.25 -0.04 13.40
CA HIS A 181 -12.34 0.35 14.81
C HIS A 181 -12.61 1.84 14.95
N LYS A 182 -13.22 2.21 16.07
CA LYS A 182 -13.46 3.59 16.46
C LYS A 182 -13.29 3.78 17.96
N VAL A 183 -13.15 5.02 18.41
CA VAL A 183 -13.21 5.34 19.83
C VAL A 183 -14.67 5.67 20.17
N ASP A 184 -15.24 4.92 21.12
CA ASP A 184 -16.59 5.19 21.60
C ASP A 184 -16.66 6.55 22.30
N ALA A 185 -17.71 7.34 22.00
CA ALA A 185 -17.83 8.70 22.50
C ALA A 185 -18.09 8.75 24.03
N LYS A 186 -18.74 7.71 24.59
CA LYS A 186 -19.12 7.66 26.01
C LYS A 186 -18.03 7.01 26.86
N THR A 187 -17.56 5.82 26.45
CA THR A 187 -16.57 5.04 27.24
C THR A 187 -15.14 5.48 26.97
N GLN A 188 -14.87 6.14 25.83
CA GLN A 188 -13.53 6.50 25.35
C GLN A 188 -12.62 5.29 25.07
N GLU A 189 -13.19 4.10 24.95
CA GLU A 189 -12.49 2.86 24.63
C GLU A 189 -12.48 2.62 23.11
N ILE A 190 -11.49 1.87 22.65
CA ILE A 190 -11.42 1.43 21.25
C ILE A 190 -12.37 0.25 21.10
N VAL A 191 -13.39 0.44 20.25
CA VAL A 191 -14.40 -0.58 19.95
C VAL A 191 -14.43 -0.88 18.45
N ALA A 192 -14.83 -2.10 18.08
CA ALA A 192 -15.07 -2.42 16.69
C ALA A 192 -16.24 -1.59 16.15
N GLN A 193 -16.16 -1.21 14.86
CA GLN A 193 -17.28 -0.55 14.20
C GLN A 193 -18.45 -1.55 14.05
N PRO A 194 -19.70 -1.07 14.07
CA PRO A 194 -20.85 -1.90 13.75
C PRO A 194 -20.72 -2.54 12.35
N ALA A 195 -21.32 -3.71 12.14
CA ALA A 195 -21.18 -4.49 10.92
C ALA A 195 -21.64 -3.74 9.65
N ASP A 196 -22.54 -2.78 9.78
CA ASP A 196 -23.02 -1.90 8.69
C ASP A 196 -22.01 -0.81 8.31
N GLN A 197 -21.00 -0.56 9.15
CA GLN A 197 -19.94 0.44 8.95
C GLN A 197 -18.54 -0.18 8.76
N SER A 198 -18.37 -1.47 9.07
CA SER A 198 -17.13 -2.20 8.86
C SER A 198 -16.97 -2.57 7.39
N LEU A 199 -15.94 -2.05 6.73
CA LEU A 199 -15.71 -2.24 5.30
C LEU A 199 -14.25 -2.55 4.96
N TYR A 200 -13.31 -1.91 5.66
CA TYR A 200 -11.93 -1.82 5.17
C TYR A 200 -11.14 -3.10 5.37
N VAL A 201 -11.41 -3.86 6.42
CA VAL A 201 -10.77 -5.16 6.64
C VAL A 201 -11.22 -6.17 5.57
N ASP A 202 -12.51 -6.19 5.23
CA ASP A 202 -13.03 -7.06 4.17
C ASP A 202 -12.45 -6.67 2.79
N VAL A 203 -12.36 -5.37 2.52
CA VAL A 203 -11.74 -4.87 1.28
C VAL A 203 -10.25 -5.22 1.23
N LEU A 204 -9.54 -5.16 2.36
CA LEU A 204 -8.16 -5.56 2.46
C LEU A 204 -7.98 -7.05 2.13
N ILE A 205 -8.75 -7.92 2.80
CA ILE A 205 -8.70 -9.37 2.57
C ILE A 205 -9.02 -9.67 1.10
N ARG A 206 -10.04 -9.04 0.55
CA ARG A 206 -10.41 -9.14 -0.87
C ARG A 206 -9.25 -8.74 -1.78
N THR A 207 -8.60 -7.61 -1.49
CA THR A 207 -7.45 -7.12 -2.26
C THR A 207 -6.31 -8.14 -2.28
N LEU A 208 -5.98 -8.71 -1.11
CA LEU A 208 -4.95 -9.72 -1.00
C LEU A 208 -5.32 -11.02 -1.73
N LEU A 209 -6.56 -11.47 -1.61
CA LEU A 209 -7.06 -12.66 -2.31
C LEU A 209 -7.05 -12.45 -3.83
N MET A 210 -7.54 -11.33 -4.32
CA MET A 210 -7.55 -11.02 -5.75
C MET A 210 -6.13 -10.94 -6.31
N ALA A 211 -5.22 -10.25 -5.62
CA ALA A 211 -3.81 -10.19 -6.01
C ALA A 211 -3.15 -11.58 -6.00
N GLY A 212 -3.46 -12.41 -5.01
CA GLY A 212 -2.99 -13.80 -4.92
C GLY A 212 -3.47 -14.66 -6.09
N VAL A 213 -4.77 -14.61 -6.41
CA VAL A 213 -5.33 -15.36 -7.55
C VAL A 213 -4.71 -14.92 -8.87
N VAL A 214 -4.61 -13.61 -9.12
CA VAL A 214 -3.95 -13.08 -10.34
C VAL A 214 -2.50 -13.54 -10.44
N THR A 215 -1.77 -13.53 -9.31
CA THR A 215 -0.39 -14.01 -9.27
C THR A 215 -0.31 -15.50 -9.61
N LEU A 216 -1.18 -16.34 -9.03
CA LEU A 216 -1.23 -17.78 -9.33
C LEU A 216 -1.57 -18.05 -10.79
N LEU A 217 -2.51 -17.28 -11.38
CA LEU A 217 -2.83 -17.37 -12.80
C LEU A 217 -1.63 -16.96 -13.68
N CYS A 218 -0.92 -15.88 -13.30
CA CYS A 218 0.30 -15.49 -14.02
C CYS A 218 1.40 -16.55 -13.91
N VAL A 219 1.56 -17.21 -12.75
CA VAL A 219 2.50 -18.32 -12.59
C VAL A 219 2.09 -19.50 -13.45
N GLY A 220 0.82 -19.91 -13.40
CA GLY A 220 0.31 -21.07 -14.14
C GLY A 220 0.40 -20.91 -15.66
N LEU A 221 0.06 -19.74 -16.18
CA LEU A 221 0.11 -19.44 -17.63
C LEU A 221 1.52 -19.01 -18.09
N GLY A 222 2.20 -18.23 -17.28
CA GLY A 222 3.50 -17.65 -17.63
C GLY A 222 4.65 -18.63 -17.55
N TYR A 223 4.60 -19.62 -16.61
CA TYR A 223 5.69 -20.61 -16.48
C TYR A 223 5.88 -21.46 -17.76
N PRO A 224 4.85 -22.12 -18.32
CA PRO A 224 5.00 -22.88 -19.56
C PRO A 224 5.39 -21.99 -20.73
N LEU A 225 4.89 -20.76 -20.80
CA LEU A 225 5.24 -19.83 -21.87
C LEU A 225 6.70 -19.38 -21.77
N ALA A 226 7.19 -19.00 -20.59
CA ALA A 226 8.58 -18.64 -20.36
C ALA A 226 9.54 -19.81 -20.65
N TYR A 227 9.16 -21.04 -20.25
CA TYR A 227 9.92 -22.24 -20.53
C TYR A 227 10.05 -22.51 -22.04
N TRP A 228 8.94 -22.38 -22.77
CA TRP A 228 8.95 -22.53 -24.22
C TRP A 228 9.79 -21.45 -24.90
N LEU A 229 9.66 -20.19 -24.48
CA LEU A 229 10.47 -19.06 -24.96
C LEU A 229 11.98 -19.28 -24.72
N ALA A 230 12.36 -19.76 -23.54
CA ALA A 230 13.77 -19.98 -23.19
C ALA A 230 14.45 -21.04 -24.06
N LYS A 231 13.68 -21.96 -24.65
CA LYS A 231 14.18 -23.01 -25.58
C LYS A 231 14.28 -22.54 -27.03
N GLN A 232 13.71 -21.37 -27.36
CA GLN A 232 13.78 -20.89 -28.74
C GLN A 232 15.16 -20.29 -29.09
N PRO A 233 15.60 -20.37 -30.38
CA PRO A 233 16.76 -19.64 -30.84
C PRO A 233 16.55 -18.13 -30.66
N ALA A 234 17.64 -17.38 -30.45
CA ALA A 234 17.60 -15.96 -30.05
C ALA A 234 16.68 -15.10 -30.93
N ASN A 235 16.74 -15.28 -32.26
CA ASN A 235 15.92 -14.49 -33.19
C ASN A 235 14.41 -14.72 -32.98
N ARG A 236 13.99 -15.97 -32.78
CA ARG A 236 12.58 -16.30 -32.52
C ARG A 236 12.15 -15.87 -31.11
N ALA A 237 13.01 -16.08 -30.11
CA ALA A 237 12.75 -15.65 -28.76
C ALA A 237 12.52 -14.13 -28.65
N ASN A 238 13.36 -13.34 -29.36
CA ASN A 238 13.23 -11.88 -29.35
C ASN A 238 11.92 -11.43 -30.01
N LEU A 239 11.52 -12.03 -31.17
CA LEU A 239 10.24 -11.72 -31.80
C LEU A 239 9.06 -12.05 -30.90
N LEU A 240 9.08 -13.22 -30.24
CA LEU A 240 8.02 -13.65 -29.33
C LEU A 240 7.97 -12.79 -28.06
N LEU A 241 9.11 -12.33 -27.55
CA LEU A 241 9.16 -11.37 -26.45
C LEU A 241 8.55 -10.02 -26.83
N ILE A 242 8.76 -9.55 -28.06
CA ILE A 242 8.08 -8.34 -28.56
C ILE A 242 6.56 -8.54 -28.53
N LEU A 243 6.05 -9.70 -28.95
CA LEU A 243 4.61 -10.00 -28.88
C LEU A 243 4.09 -10.03 -27.44
N VAL A 244 4.84 -10.60 -26.50
CA VAL A 244 4.50 -10.61 -25.06
C VAL A 244 4.46 -9.18 -24.49
N LEU A 245 5.35 -8.30 -24.98
CA LEU A 245 5.46 -6.90 -24.55
C LEU A 245 4.52 -5.96 -25.31
N LEU A 246 3.92 -6.38 -26.41
CA LEU A 246 3.04 -5.54 -27.24
C LEU A 246 1.94 -4.83 -26.44
N PRO A 247 1.29 -5.45 -25.43
CA PRO A 247 0.32 -4.76 -24.59
C PRO A 247 0.87 -3.52 -23.88
N PHE A 248 2.18 -3.43 -23.63
CA PHE A 248 2.76 -2.26 -22.95
C PHE A 248 2.75 -0.98 -23.79
N TRP A 249 2.69 -1.09 -25.09
CA TRP A 249 2.63 0.07 -26.00
C TRP A 249 1.24 0.69 -26.10
N THR A 250 0.24 0.05 -25.49
CA THR A 250 -1.12 0.59 -25.42
C THR A 250 -1.39 1.16 -24.03
N SER A 251 -2.22 2.20 -23.94
CA SER A 251 -2.59 2.76 -22.65
C SER A 251 -3.39 1.76 -21.81
N LEU A 252 -3.29 1.89 -20.47
CA LEU A 252 -4.01 1.04 -19.54
C LEU A 252 -5.53 1.12 -19.72
N ILE A 253 -6.05 2.35 -19.93
CA ILE A 253 -7.48 2.58 -20.12
C ILE A 253 -7.97 1.91 -21.41
N VAL A 254 -7.23 2.04 -22.50
CA VAL A 254 -7.55 1.41 -23.77
C VAL A 254 -7.58 -0.11 -23.65
N ARG A 255 -6.62 -0.71 -22.96
CA ARG A 255 -6.61 -2.16 -22.68
C ARG A 255 -7.82 -2.60 -21.87
N THR A 256 -8.15 -1.87 -20.82
CA THR A 256 -9.31 -2.18 -19.97
C THR A 256 -10.62 -2.04 -20.75
N ALA A 257 -10.77 -0.97 -21.54
CA ALA A 257 -11.93 -0.78 -22.43
C ALA A 257 -12.05 -1.90 -23.47
N SER A 258 -10.93 -2.33 -24.07
CA SER A 258 -10.92 -3.46 -24.98
C SER A 258 -11.41 -4.76 -24.32
N TRP A 259 -11.01 -5.01 -23.07
CA TRP A 259 -11.52 -6.15 -22.31
C TRP A 259 -13.01 -6.05 -22.02
N ILE A 260 -13.56 -4.86 -21.75
CA ILE A 260 -15.01 -4.66 -21.61
C ILE A 260 -15.73 -5.10 -22.90
N VAL A 261 -15.25 -4.64 -24.07
CA VAL A 261 -15.83 -5.00 -25.36
C VAL A 261 -15.73 -6.49 -25.67
N LEU A 262 -14.59 -7.13 -25.33
CA LEU A 262 -14.37 -8.56 -25.58
C LEU A 262 -15.24 -9.44 -24.67
N LEU A 263 -15.43 -9.04 -23.41
CA LEU A 263 -16.10 -9.83 -22.37
C LEU A 263 -17.61 -9.58 -22.26
N GLN A 264 -18.14 -8.51 -22.88
CA GLN A 264 -19.60 -8.25 -22.85
C GLN A 264 -20.41 -9.40 -23.46
N SER A 265 -21.69 -9.49 -23.10
CA SER A 265 -22.55 -10.61 -23.52
C SER A 265 -22.61 -10.82 -25.05
N GLY A 266 -22.59 -9.75 -25.84
CA GLY A 266 -22.46 -9.81 -27.31
C GLY A 266 -21.02 -9.76 -27.80
N GLY A 267 -20.00 -9.86 -26.92
CA GLY A 267 -18.60 -9.76 -27.26
C GLY A 267 -18.04 -10.97 -27.98
N LEU A 268 -16.81 -10.82 -28.48
CA LEU A 268 -16.14 -11.86 -29.27
C LEU A 268 -15.99 -13.17 -28.49
N ILE A 269 -15.66 -13.12 -27.20
CA ILE A 269 -15.45 -14.31 -26.38
C ILE A 269 -16.74 -15.12 -26.27
N ASN A 270 -17.85 -14.49 -25.87
CA ASN A 270 -19.13 -15.17 -25.76
C ASN A 270 -19.61 -15.73 -27.10
N ARG A 271 -19.51 -14.96 -28.20
CA ARG A 271 -19.88 -15.44 -29.55
C ARG A 271 -19.05 -16.64 -29.96
N THR A 272 -17.74 -16.63 -29.69
CA THR A 272 -16.86 -17.73 -30.03
C THR A 272 -17.23 -19.01 -29.25
N LEU A 273 -17.46 -18.88 -27.91
CA LEU A 273 -17.86 -20.02 -27.08
C LEU A 273 -19.21 -20.61 -27.50
N ILE A 274 -20.18 -19.77 -27.86
CA ILE A 274 -21.48 -20.24 -28.36
C ILE A 274 -21.33 -20.92 -29.73
N ASN A 275 -20.56 -20.35 -30.65
CA ASN A 275 -20.35 -20.93 -31.98
C ASN A 275 -19.64 -22.29 -31.94
N PHE A 276 -18.76 -22.52 -30.94
CA PHE A 276 -18.13 -23.83 -30.72
C PHE A 276 -19.01 -24.79 -29.88
N GLY A 277 -20.25 -24.40 -29.50
CA GLY A 277 -21.14 -25.23 -28.69
C GLY A 277 -20.62 -25.52 -27.26
N ILE A 278 -19.72 -24.68 -26.75
CA ILE A 278 -19.18 -24.81 -25.38
C ILE A 278 -20.18 -24.28 -24.35
N ILE A 279 -20.95 -23.27 -24.71
CA ILE A 279 -22.00 -22.65 -23.88
C ILE A 279 -23.24 -22.41 -24.73
N ASP A 280 -24.43 -22.54 -24.11
CA ASP A 280 -25.71 -22.28 -24.76
C ASP A 280 -26.18 -20.83 -24.62
N GLN A 281 -25.72 -20.13 -23.58
CA GLN A 281 -26.08 -18.75 -23.26
C GLN A 281 -24.84 -17.90 -22.94
N PRO A 282 -24.89 -16.59 -23.22
CA PRO A 282 -23.74 -15.72 -22.94
C PRO A 282 -23.44 -15.67 -21.44
N LEU A 283 -22.17 -15.79 -21.07
CA LEU A 283 -21.67 -15.61 -19.72
C LEU A 283 -21.62 -14.11 -19.38
N VAL A 284 -22.01 -13.76 -18.15
CA VAL A 284 -21.83 -12.41 -17.61
C VAL A 284 -20.41 -12.28 -17.11
N LEU A 285 -19.51 -11.77 -17.96
CA LEU A 285 -18.07 -11.64 -17.65
C LEU A 285 -17.66 -10.18 -17.37
N VAL A 286 -18.49 -9.19 -17.72
CA VAL A 286 -18.30 -7.77 -17.39
C VAL A 286 -19.03 -7.47 -16.08
N PHE A 287 -18.50 -6.55 -15.28
CA PHE A 287 -18.95 -6.22 -13.94
C PHE A 287 -18.94 -7.44 -12.98
N ASN A 288 -17.95 -8.31 -13.21
CA ASN A 288 -17.79 -9.55 -12.50
C ASN A 288 -16.30 -9.78 -12.17
N ARG A 289 -16.04 -10.43 -11.05
CA ARG A 289 -14.70 -10.77 -10.57
C ARG A 289 -13.89 -11.59 -11.58
N ILE A 290 -14.55 -12.49 -12.34
CA ILE A 290 -13.89 -13.30 -13.37
C ILE A 290 -13.29 -12.43 -14.47
N GLY A 291 -14.04 -11.42 -14.95
CA GLY A 291 -13.54 -10.47 -15.94
C GLY A 291 -12.34 -9.68 -15.44
N VAL A 292 -12.35 -9.30 -14.15
CA VAL A 292 -11.20 -8.65 -13.50
C VAL A 292 -9.98 -9.56 -13.50
N TYR A 293 -10.14 -10.84 -13.13
CA TYR A 293 -9.03 -11.81 -13.14
C TYR A 293 -8.44 -12.01 -14.53
N ILE A 294 -9.27 -12.18 -15.55
CA ILE A 294 -8.81 -12.34 -16.94
C ILE A 294 -8.01 -11.12 -17.39
N SER A 295 -8.58 -9.93 -17.21
CA SER A 295 -7.94 -8.69 -17.65
C SER A 295 -6.66 -8.38 -16.88
N MET A 296 -6.67 -8.49 -15.55
CA MET A 296 -5.48 -8.25 -14.73
C MET A 296 -4.37 -9.26 -15.03
N THR A 297 -4.72 -10.54 -15.20
CA THR A 297 -3.74 -11.57 -15.56
C THR A 297 -3.07 -11.25 -16.89
N HIS A 298 -3.84 -10.90 -17.92
CA HIS A 298 -3.27 -10.51 -19.23
C HIS A 298 -2.35 -9.30 -19.11
N ILE A 299 -2.73 -8.29 -18.32
CA ILE A 299 -1.95 -7.06 -18.15
C ILE A 299 -0.65 -7.32 -17.38
N LEU A 300 -0.70 -8.19 -16.37
CA LEU A 300 0.44 -8.44 -15.47
C LEU A 300 1.31 -9.62 -15.88
N LEU A 301 0.85 -10.46 -16.81
CA LEU A 301 1.57 -11.64 -17.29
C LEU A 301 3.00 -11.35 -17.80
N PRO A 302 3.27 -10.30 -18.56
CA PRO A 302 4.62 -9.96 -18.98
C PRO A 302 5.59 -9.70 -17.84
N PHE A 303 5.13 -9.11 -16.73
CA PHE A 303 5.94 -8.85 -15.54
C PHE A 303 6.38 -10.13 -14.84
N PHE A 304 5.63 -11.21 -15.00
CA PHE A 304 6.03 -12.54 -14.55
C PHE A 304 6.99 -13.21 -15.53
N ILE A 305 6.67 -13.15 -16.82
CA ILE A 305 7.42 -13.85 -17.86
C ILE A 305 8.86 -13.34 -17.97
N LEU A 306 9.09 -12.03 -17.93
CA LEU A 306 10.41 -11.44 -18.17
C LEU A 306 11.47 -11.88 -17.16
N PRO A 307 11.27 -11.75 -15.82
CA PRO A 307 12.26 -12.22 -14.85
C PRO A 307 12.48 -13.74 -14.93
N LEU A 308 11.41 -14.50 -15.13
CA LEU A 308 11.49 -15.94 -15.24
C LEU A 308 12.25 -16.39 -16.49
N TYR A 309 11.95 -15.78 -17.65
CA TYR A 309 12.68 -16.03 -18.90
C TYR A 309 14.17 -15.72 -18.75
N ALA A 310 14.55 -14.60 -18.13
CA ALA A 310 15.94 -14.22 -17.92
C ALA A 310 16.70 -15.28 -17.11
N VAL A 311 16.09 -15.81 -16.05
CA VAL A 311 16.67 -16.90 -15.26
C VAL A 311 16.74 -18.19 -16.06
N MET A 312 15.64 -18.59 -16.74
CA MET A 312 15.58 -19.83 -17.52
C MET A 312 16.58 -19.85 -18.68
N LYS A 313 16.83 -18.71 -19.31
CA LYS A 313 17.81 -18.58 -20.41
C LYS A 313 19.25 -18.81 -19.94
N GLY A 314 19.55 -18.53 -18.67
CA GLY A 314 20.86 -18.77 -18.05
C GLY A 314 21.11 -20.23 -17.63
N ILE A 315 20.06 -21.08 -17.60
CA ILE A 315 20.19 -22.48 -17.16
C ILE A 315 20.81 -23.31 -18.29
N SER A 316 21.95 -23.95 -18.02
CA SER A 316 22.59 -24.85 -18.99
C SER A 316 21.74 -26.11 -19.23
N PRO A 317 21.44 -26.47 -20.49
CA PRO A 317 20.71 -27.70 -20.80
C PRO A 317 21.47 -28.99 -20.39
N ASN A 318 22.77 -28.88 -20.10
CA ASN A 318 23.59 -30.01 -19.71
C ASN A 318 23.19 -30.59 -18.34
N TYR A 319 22.61 -29.80 -17.44
CA TYR A 319 22.13 -30.33 -16.14
C TYR A 319 21.03 -31.41 -16.32
N VAL A 320 20.05 -31.13 -17.17
CA VAL A 320 18.96 -32.08 -17.45
C VAL A 320 19.50 -33.28 -18.23
N ARG A 321 20.41 -33.06 -19.22
CA ARG A 321 21.03 -34.14 -20.00
C ARG A 321 21.83 -35.09 -19.12
N ALA A 322 22.63 -34.55 -18.20
CA ALA A 322 23.40 -35.36 -17.25
C ALA A 322 22.48 -36.24 -16.36
N ALA A 323 21.40 -35.67 -15.83
CA ALA A 323 20.42 -36.43 -15.04
C ALA A 323 19.79 -37.60 -15.84
N VAL A 324 19.43 -37.35 -17.10
CA VAL A 324 18.87 -38.40 -17.99
C VAL A 324 19.93 -39.46 -18.31
N SER A 325 21.19 -39.07 -18.55
CA SER A 325 22.30 -40.00 -18.81
C SER A 325 22.59 -40.89 -17.60
N LEU A 326 22.31 -40.39 -16.37
CA LEU A 326 22.39 -41.15 -15.12
C LEU A 326 21.12 -42.06 -14.85
N GLY A 327 20.22 -42.16 -15.83
CA GLY A 327 19.03 -43.03 -15.75
C GLY A 327 17.75 -42.36 -15.23
N ALA A 328 17.75 -41.07 -14.99
CA ALA A 328 16.53 -40.36 -14.58
C ALA A 328 15.53 -40.25 -15.74
N HIS A 329 14.26 -40.54 -15.49
CA HIS A 329 13.21 -40.28 -16.49
C HIS A 329 13.12 -38.78 -16.78
N PRO A 330 12.94 -38.36 -18.05
CA PRO A 330 12.95 -36.92 -18.45
C PRO A 330 12.00 -36.03 -17.62
N PHE A 331 10.82 -36.55 -17.25
CA PHE A 331 9.86 -35.84 -16.40
C PHE A 331 10.41 -35.61 -14.98
N ILE A 332 11.09 -36.61 -14.41
CA ILE A 332 11.71 -36.50 -13.09
C ILE A 332 12.90 -35.53 -13.14
N ALA A 333 13.72 -35.61 -14.19
CA ALA A 333 14.82 -34.67 -14.43
C ALA A 333 14.33 -33.23 -14.55
N PHE A 334 13.20 -32.99 -15.24
CA PHE A 334 12.56 -31.69 -15.29
C PHE A 334 12.18 -31.16 -13.90
N TRP A 335 11.42 -31.94 -13.13
CA TRP A 335 10.91 -31.49 -11.82
C TRP A 335 11.99 -31.40 -10.72
N ARG A 336 12.96 -32.33 -10.70
CA ARG A 336 13.98 -32.39 -9.66
C ARG A 336 15.26 -31.61 -9.98
N VAL A 337 15.56 -31.35 -11.24
CA VAL A 337 16.79 -30.69 -11.66
C VAL A 337 16.54 -29.32 -12.26
N TYR A 338 15.59 -29.20 -13.20
CA TYR A 338 15.34 -27.93 -13.90
C TYR A 338 14.49 -26.96 -13.06
N VAL A 339 13.33 -27.41 -12.57
CA VAL A 339 12.38 -26.55 -11.84
C VAL A 339 13.03 -25.87 -10.63
N PRO A 340 13.82 -26.52 -9.76
CA PRO A 340 14.48 -25.85 -8.64
C PRO A 340 15.40 -24.70 -9.05
N GLN A 341 16.08 -24.81 -10.20
CA GLN A 341 16.94 -23.75 -10.71
C GLN A 341 16.15 -22.52 -11.19
N THR A 342 14.85 -22.68 -11.46
CA THR A 342 13.97 -21.56 -11.87
C THR A 342 13.35 -20.82 -10.69
N TYR A 343 13.47 -21.31 -9.45
CA TYR A 343 12.80 -20.72 -8.28
C TYR A 343 13.09 -19.22 -8.09
N ALA A 344 14.33 -18.80 -8.32
CA ALA A 344 14.69 -17.40 -8.23
C ALA A 344 13.89 -16.53 -9.22
N GLY A 345 13.67 -17.01 -10.45
CA GLY A 345 12.86 -16.33 -11.45
C GLY A 345 11.36 -16.34 -11.14
N VAL A 346 10.84 -17.51 -10.72
CA VAL A 346 9.44 -17.67 -10.33
C VAL A 346 9.09 -16.75 -9.16
N THR A 347 9.91 -16.77 -8.12
CA THR A 347 9.64 -15.98 -6.91
C THR A 347 9.79 -14.48 -7.18
N ALA A 348 10.78 -14.05 -7.97
CA ALA A 348 10.94 -12.66 -8.35
C ALA A 348 9.75 -12.17 -9.21
N GLY A 349 9.35 -12.95 -10.22
CA GLY A 349 8.21 -12.63 -11.07
C GLY A 349 6.88 -12.63 -10.31
N ALA A 350 6.65 -13.62 -9.46
CA ALA A 350 5.45 -13.72 -8.63
C ALA A 350 5.34 -12.56 -7.64
N LEU A 351 6.43 -12.19 -6.97
CA LEU A 351 6.46 -11.04 -6.08
C LEU A 351 6.15 -9.73 -6.82
N LEU A 352 6.77 -9.53 -7.99
CA LEU A 352 6.54 -8.33 -8.80
C LEU A 352 5.06 -8.21 -9.21
N VAL A 353 4.48 -9.29 -9.73
CA VAL A 353 3.06 -9.34 -10.10
C VAL A 353 2.16 -9.08 -8.90
N PHE A 354 2.43 -9.73 -7.75
CA PHE A 354 1.63 -9.56 -6.54
C PHE A 354 1.65 -8.13 -6.03
N MET A 355 2.83 -7.50 -5.95
CA MET A 355 2.96 -6.10 -5.52
C MET A 355 2.24 -5.15 -6.46
N MET A 356 2.34 -5.38 -7.79
CA MET A 356 1.63 -4.56 -8.77
C MET A 356 0.12 -4.78 -8.68
N ALA A 357 -0.35 -6.02 -8.50
CA ALA A 357 -1.76 -6.35 -8.39
C ALA A 357 -2.43 -5.70 -7.19
N ILE A 358 -1.79 -5.64 -6.02
CA ILE A 358 -2.32 -4.96 -4.82
C ILE A 358 -2.58 -3.48 -5.08
N GLY A 359 -1.69 -2.80 -5.82
CA GLY A 359 -1.82 -1.38 -6.16
C GLY A 359 -2.78 -1.08 -7.30
N TYR A 360 -3.33 -2.11 -7.95
CA TYR A 360 -4.18 -1.94 -9.11
C TYR A 360 -5.59 -1.47 -8.71
N TYR A 361 -6.13 -0.42 -9.38
CA TYR A 361 -7.49 0.03 -9.11
C TYR A 361 -8.33 0.27 -10.38
N ILE A 362 -7.71 0.65 -11.50
CA ILE A 362 -8.44 1.05 -12.71
C ILE A 362 -9.23 -0.13 -13.30
N THR A 363 -8.59 -1.29 -13.44
CA THR A 363 -9.25 -2.47 -14.01
C THR A 363 -10.37 -3.01 -13.13
N PRO A 364 -10.18 -3.22 -11.80
CA PRO A 364 -11.29 -3.58 -10.92
C PRO A 364 -12.41 -2.54 -10.88
N ALA A 365 -12.09 -1.24 -10.97
CA ALA A 365 -13.07 -0.16 -10.96
C ALA A 365 -13.97 -0.14 -12.21
N LEU A 366 -13.40 -0.49 -13.38
CA LEU A 366 -14.12 -0.43 -14.66
C LEU A 366 -14.76 -1.76 -15.06
N LEU A 367 -14.15 -2.88 -14.71
CA LEU A 367 -14.54 -4.22 -15.12
C LEU A 367 -15.22 -5.04 -14.04
N GLY A 368 -14.94 -4.73 -12.76
CA GLY A 368 -15.51 -5.40 -11.60
C GLY A 368 -16.87 -4.84 -11.19
N GLY A 369 -17.59 -5.60 -10.39
CA GLY A 369 -18.79 -5.14 -9.72
C GLY A 369 -18.49 -4.27 -8.48
N PRO A 370 -19.51 -3.74 -7.82
CA PRO A 370 -19.36 -2.96 -6.58
C PRO A 370 -18.63 -3.74 -5.48
N SER A 371 -18.84 -5.05 -5.42
CA SER A 371 -18.19 -5.96 -4.46
C SER A 371 -16.78 -6.35 -4.84
N ASP A 372 -16.24 -5.92 -5.98
CA ASP A 372 -14.91 -6.30 -6.47
C ASP A 372 -13.90 -5.15 -6.38
N GLN A 373 -14.29 -4.04 -5.78
CA GLN A 373 -13.42 -2.89 -5.55
C GLN A 373 -12.30 -3.25 -4.58
N MET A 374 -11.06 -2.92 -4.95
CA MET A 374 -9.86 -3.17 -4.16
C MET A 374 -9.51 -1.95 -3.29
N LEU A 375 -8.60 -2.11 -2.33
CA LEU A 375 -8.25 -1.05 -1.38
C LEU A 375 -7.73 0.22 -2.06
N SER A 376 -6.95 0.08 -3.12
CA SER A 376 -6.44 1.17 -3.95
C SER A 376 -7.53 2.00 -4.63
N TYR A 377 -8.72 1.44 -4.90
CA TYR A 377 -9.90 2.19 -5.33
C TYR A 377 -10.35 3.19 -4.25
N PHE A 378 -10.42 2.76 -2.99
CA PHE A 378 -10.82 3.63 -1.89
C PHE A 378 -9.79 4.73 -1.63
N VAL A 379 -8.48 4.45 -1.79
CA VAL A 379 -7.44 5.49 -1.76
C VAL A 379 -7.73 6.56 -2.82
N ALA A 380 -8.00 6.15 -4.05
CA ALA A 380 -8.33 7.07 -5.15
C ALA A 380 -9.65 7.82 -4.89
N PHE A 381 -10.69 7.15 -4.37
CA PHE A 381 -11.97 7.74 -4.02
C PHE A 381 -11.82 8.83 -2.93
N PHE A 382 -11.09 8.53 -1.85
CA PHE A 382 -10.86 9.51 -0.79
C PHE A 382 -9.99 10.68 -1.23
N THR A 383 -9.08 10.47 -2.18
CA THR A 383 -8.24 11.54 -2.72
C THR A 383 -9.01 12.44 -3.69
N ASN A 384 -9.73 11.84 -4.65
CA ASN A 384 -10.26 12.56 -5.81
C ASN A 384 -11.71 13.02 -5.63
N THR A 385 -12.53 12.26 -4.87
CA THR A 385 -13.96 12.51 -4.76
C THR A 385 -14.31 13.23 -3.45
N THR A 386 -13.81 12.73 -2.33
CA THR A 386 -14.19 13.28 -1.02
C THR A 386 -13.17 14.26 -0.46
N MET A 387 -11.97 14.35 -1.06
CA MET A 387 -10.85 15.16 -0.55
C MET A 387 -10.50 14.87 0.92
N ASN A 388 -10.66 13.60 1.33
CA ASN A 388 -10.30 13.14 2.66
C ASN A 388 -8.88 12.56 2.66
N TRP A 389 -7.89 13.46 2.68
CA TRP A 389 -6.48 13.09 2.61
C TRP A 389 -6.02 12.23 3.80
N GLY A 390 -6.61 12.41 4.98
CA GLY A 390 -6.30 11.60 6.16
C GLY A 390 -6.67 10.14 5.96
N MET A 391 -7.89 9.88 5.44
CA MET A 391 -8.34 8.51 5.16
C MET A 391 -7.58 7.87 4.00
N ALA A 392 -7.35 8.63 2.91
CA ALA A 392 -6.52 8.16 1.80
C ALA A 392 -5.10 7.78 2.26
N ALA A 393 -4.50 8.61 3.10
CA ALA A 393 -3.18 8.36 3.68
C ALA A 393 -3.16 7.14 4.59
N ALA A 394 -4.19 6.93 5.41
CA ALA A 394 -4.28 5.79 6.32
C ALA A 394 -4.41 4.46 5.55
N LEU A 395 -5.27 4.42 4.51
CA LEU A 395 -5.39 3.25 3.63
C LEU A 395 -4.08 2.99 2.85
N GLY A 396 -3.42 4.04 2.36
CA GLY A 396 -2.10 3.94 1.72
C GLY A 396 -1.03 3.42 2.68
N THR A 397 -1.06 3.87 3.95
CA THR A 397 -0.16 3.38 5.01
C THR A 397 -0.41 1.90 5.30
N GLN A 398 -1.68 1.48 5.40
CA GLN A 398 -2.06 0.08 5.59
C GLN A 398 -1.51 -0.80 4.46
N LEU A 399 -1.70 -0.40 3.20
CA LEU A 399 -1.13 -1.12 2.05
C LEU A 399 0.40 -1.18 2.10
N LEU A 400 1.07 -0.06 2.38
CA LEU A 400 2.52 0.00 2.46
C LEU A 400 3.08 -0.93 3.53
N VAL A 401 2.48 -0.94 4.72
CA VAL A 401 2.90 -1.82 5.82
C VAL A 401 2.76 -3.29 5.41
N ILE A 402 1.61 -3.67 4.84
CA ILE A 402 1.35 -5.05 4.43
C ILE A 402 2.31 -5.49 3.32
N VAL A 403 2.50 -4.68 2.29
CA VAL A 403 3.44 -4.98 1.19
C VAL A 403 4.87 -5.11 1.73
N THR A 404 5.28 -4.22 2.65
CA THR A 404 6.60 -4.28 3.28
C THR A 404 6.77 -5.56 4.12
N LEU A 405 5.78 -5.95 4.91
CA LEU A 405 5.80 -7.19 5.68
C LEU A 405 5.92 -8.41 4.77
N LEU A 406 5.12 -8.48 3.71
CA LEU A 406 5.16 -9.56 2.73
C LEU A 406 6.53 -9.63 2.03
N TYR A 407 7.11 -8.47 1.69
CA TYR A 407 8.45 -8.40 1.10
C TYR A 407 9.53 -8.90 2.07
N VAL A 408 9.47 -8.53 3.35
CA VAL A 408 10.40 -9.02 4.37
C VAL A 408 10.28 -10.54 4.56
N VAL A 409 9.06 -11.07 4.61
CA VAL A 409 8.81 -12.52 4.67
C VAL A 409 9.39 -13.22 3.44
N TYR A 410 9.14 -12.66 2.25
CA TYR A 410 9.69 -13.17 1.00
C TYR A 410 11.23 -13.27 1.03
N ILE A 411 11.93 -12.18 1.42
CA ILE A 411 13.39 -12.19 1.51
C ILE A 411 13.90 -13.25 2.48
N ARG A 412 13.24 -13.41 3.63
CA ARG A 412 13.65 -14.42 4.61
C ARG A 412 13.51 -15.83 4.06
N VAL A 413 12.37 -16.14 3.45
CA VAL A 413 12.10 -17.47 2.86
C VAL A 413 13.07 -17.77 1.72
N THR A 414 13.33 -16.82 0.83
CA THR A 414 14.24 -17.03 -0.31
C THR A 414 15.69 -17.18 0.10
N ARG A 415 16.16 -16.46 1.13
CA ARG A 415 17.52 -16.60 1.68
C ARG A 415 17.72 -17.97 2.30
N THR A 416 16.80 -18.42 3.12
CA THR A 416 16.86 -19.75 3.76
C THR A 416 16.91 -20.88 2.72
N ASN A 417 16.13 -20.80 1.66
CA ASN A 417 16.16 -21.78 0.58
C ASN A 417 17.46 -21.76 -0.23
N ALA A 418 18.08 -20.60 -0.43
CA ALA A 418 19.39 -20.49 -1.10
C ALA A 418 20.52 -21.10 -0.25
N GLU A 419 20.48 -20.94 1.07
CA GLU A 419 21.45 -21.54 2.00
C GLU A 419 21.29 -23.07 2.10
N ILE A 420 20.05 -23.58 2.05
CA ILE A 420 19.77 -25.03 2.02
C ILE A 420 20.23 -25.66 0.70
N ALA A 421 20.04 -24.95 -0.42
CA ALA A 421 20.47 -25.44 -1.74
C ALA A 421 21.99 -25.38 -1.95
N ALA A 422 22.71 -24.59 -1.15
CA ALA A 422 24.17 -24.49 -1.18
C ALA A 422 24.87 -25.54 -0.28
N ARG A 423 24.15 -26.22 0.57
CA ARG A 423 24.63 -27.36 1.40
C ARG A 423 24.31 -28.69 0.72
#